data_82ff4d02cb0acd1b4dc36eec2cfeb950
#
_entry.id   82ff4d02cb0acd1b4dc36eec2cfeb950
#
_cell.length_a   1.000
_cell.length_b   1.000
_cell.length_c   1.000
_cell.angle_alpha   90.00
_cell.angle_beta   90.00
_cell.angle_gamma   90.00
#
_symmetry.space_group_name_H-M   'P 1'
#
loop_
_entity.id
_entity.type
_entity.pdbx_description
1 polymer ?
#
loop_
_entity_poly.entity_id
_entity_poly.type
_entity_poly.pdbx_seq_one_letter_code
_entity_poly.pdbx_strand_id
1 'polypeptide(L)'
;MKKKVYLSDYGIVGKKTKTNEIFAKIESNFMKNQDSPSIYVRKLWKKYQDLPDKHRTNAMNGKIFEAIITTLLLKEGIEPIYTQVKLQFVPNIDYDIVVFPKNYEGVVDVSSPIVMSLKTSLRERYKQADLEGIALKEVYKRALSYLITLDEVSELEKFKKKVEEKDIRGIDICLNATSEEFDELIKNIKDNDVSVPPPIRAVREAKIISNDGKDDIENEI
;
A
#
# COMPACT_ATOMS: atom_id res chain seq x y z
N MET A 1 -28.38 -11.89 -5.02
CA MET A 1 -27.96 -10.46 -5.01
C MET A 1 -26.44 -10.42 -4.84
N LYS A 2 -25.68 -9.78 -5.74
CA LYS A 2 -24.23 -9.61 -5.56
C LYS A 2 -24.01 -8.63 -4.40
N LYS A 3 -23.32 -9.05 -3.34
CA LYS A 3 -22.96 -8.19 -2.22
C LYS A 3 -22.05 -7.07 -2.77
N LYS A 4 -22.45 -5.81 -2.64
CA LYS A 4 -21.55 -4.69 -2.93
C LYS A 4 -20.49 -4.67 -1.85
N VAL A 5 -19.23 -4.70 -2.25
CA VAL A 5 -18.10 -4.54 -1.35
C VAL A 5 -17.84 -3.05 -1.18
N TYR A 6 -17.81 -2.60 0.06
CA TYR A 6 -17.49 -1.22 0.38
C TYR A 6 -16.13 -1.17 1.06
N LEU A 7 -15.34 -0.15 0.78
CA LEU A 7 -14.04 0.04 1.43
C LEU A 7 -14.16 0.17 2.95
N SER A 8 -15.30 0.66 3.44
CA SER A 8 -15.61 0.69 4.87
C SER A 8 -15.73 -0.71 5.49
N ASP A 9 -16.04 -1.75 4.69
CA ASP A 9 -16.07 -3.13 5.18
C ASP A 9 -14.65 -3.61 5.53
N TYR A 10 -13.64 -2.99 4.92
CA TYR A 10 -12.21 -3.23 5.17
C TYR A 10 -11.54 -2.12 5.98
N GLY A 11 -12.29 -1.12 6.44
CA GLY A 11 -11.76 -0.01 7.21
C GLY A 11 -10.82 0.95 6.47
N ILE A 12 -10.69 0.84 5.15
CA ILE A 12 -9.82 1.70 4.33
C ILE A 12 -10.31 3.14 4.32
N VAL A 13 -11.62 3.34 4.38
CA VAL A 13 -12.29 4.64 4.50
C VAL A 13 -13.44 4.56 5.48
N GLY A 14 -13.75 5.65 6.15
CA GLY A 14 -14.89 5.74 7.08
C GLY A 14 -16.23 5.40 6.41
N LYS A 15 -17.23 5.08 7.22
CA LYS A 15 -18.55 4.68 6.76
C LYS A 15 -19.15 5.72 5.79
N LYS A 16 -19.65 5.27 4.63
CA LYS A 16 -20.36 6.07 3.62
C LYS A 16 -19.64 7.34 3.15
N THR A 17 -18.30 7.26 2.99
CA THR A 17 -17.57 8.37 2.40
C THR A 17 -17.76 8.41 0.88
N LYS A 18 -17.55 9.59 0.29
CA LYS A 18 -17.55 9.77 -1.17
C LYS A 18 -16.54 8.83 -1.87
N THR A 19 -15.40 8.56 -1.24
CA THR A 19 -14.40 7.61 -1.73
C THR A 19 -14.97 6.20 -1.82
N ASN A 20 -15.68 5.77 -0.79
CA ASN A 20 -16.30 4.45 -0.74
C ASN A 20 -17.36 4.27 -1.84
N GLU A 21 -18.19 5.29 -2.06
CA GLU A 21 -19.18 5.28 -3.13
C GLU A 21 -18.54 5.23 -4.52
N ILE A 22 -17.44 5.96 -4.72
CA ILE A 22 -16.70 5.95 -5.98
C ILE A 22 -16.06 4.58 -6.20
N PHE A 23 -15.39 4.04 -5.19
CA PHE A 23 -14.75 2.73 -5.30
C PHE A 23 -15.77 1.63 -5.62
N ALA A 24 -16.92 1.62 -4.96
CA ALA A 24 -17.98 0.65 -5.23
C ALA A 24 -18.52 0.70 -6.68
N LYS A 25 -18.36 1.84 -7.37
CA LYS A 25 -18.73 1.98 -8.79
C LYS A 25 -17.68 1.41 -9.73
N ILE A 26 -16.40 1.56 -9.39
CA ILE A 26 -15.31 1.10 -10.26
C ILE A 26 -14.96 -0.38 -10.02
N GLU A 27 -15.14 -0.88 -8.79
CA GLU A 27 -14.88 -2.28 -8.41
C GLU A 27 -16.17 -3.05 -8.19
N SER A 28 -16.71 -3.63 -9.26
CA SER A 28 -17.98 -4.39 -9.23
C SER A 28 -17.80 -5.92 -9.10
N ASN A 29 -16.58 -6.44 -9.26
CA ASN A 29 -16.30 -7.87 -9.38
C ASN A 29 -15.13 -8.34 -8.51
N PHE A 30 -14.99 -7.78 -7.34
CA PHE A 30 -13.88 -8.00 -6.41
C PHE A 30 -13.37 -9.46 -6.32
N MET A 31 -14.26 -10.43 -6.14
CA MET A 31 -13.87 -11.83 -5.94
C MET A 31 -13.74 -12.65 -7.24
N LYS A 32 -14.03 -12.08 -8.40
CA LYS A 32 -14.09 -12.81 -9.68
C LYS A 32 -13.03 -12.42 -10.68
N ASN A 33 -12.27 -11.38 -10.38
CA ASN A 33 -11.27 -10.88 -11.30
C ASN A 33 -9.99 -11.71 -11.20
N GLN A 34 -9.54 -12.27 -12.33
CA GLN A 34 -8.31 -13.07 -12.46
C GLN A 34 -7.20 -12.29 -13.18
N ASP A 35 -7.36 -10.98 -13.34
CA ASP A 35 -6.31 -10.15 -13.93
C ASP A 35 -5.03 -10.20 -13.08
N SER A 36 -3.87 -10.07 -13.73
CA SER A 36 -2.62 -9.84 -12.99
C SER A 36 -2.68 -8.51 -12.21
N PRO A 37 -1.86 -8.36 -11.16
CA PRO A 37 -1.85 -7.16 -10.32
C PRO A 37 -1.80 -5.85 -11.12
N SER A 38 -0.88 -5.74 -12.06
CA SER A 38 -0.70 -4.54 -12.90
C SER A 38 -1.89 -4.25 -13.78
N ILE A 39 -2.50 -5.28 -14.39
CA ILE A 39 -3.71 -5.16 -15.22
C ILE A 39 -4.90 -4.73 -14.36
N TYR A 40 -5.05 -5.30 -13.18
CA TYR A 40 -6.11 -4.94 -12.24
C TYR A 40 -6.02 -3.45 -11.86
N VAL A 41 -4.84 -2.98 -11.46
CA VAL A 41 -4.62 -1.56 -11.13
C VAL A 41 -4.94 -0.67 -12.33
N ARG A 42 -4.41 -1.00 -13.52
CA ARG A 42 -4.63 -0.24 -14.74
C ARG A 42 -6.11 -0.12 -15.10
N LYS A 43 -6.86 -1.22 -15.03
CA LYS A 43 -8.30 -1.24 -15.32
C LYS A 43 -9.11 -0.39 -14.35
N LEU A 44 -8.85 -0.50 -13.04
CA LEU A 44 -9.58 0.27 -12.06
C LEU A 44 -9.21 1.74 -12.09
N TRP A 45 -7.93 2.05 -12.26
CA TRP A 45 -7.48 3.42 -12.37
C TRP A 45 -8.09 4.11 -13.60
N LYS A 46 -8.12 3.41 -14.75
CA LYS A 46 -8.81 3.92 -15.95
C LYS A 46 -10.30 4.18 -15.71
N LYS A 47 -11.02 3.22 -15.14
CA LYS A 47 -12.44 3.44 -14.78
C LYS A 47 -12.64 4.65 -13.86
N TYR A 48 -11.71 4.87 -12.92
CA TYR A 48 -11.76 6.04 -12.07
C TYR A 48 -11.50 7.34 -12.86
N GLN A 49 -10.55 7.33 -13.78
CA GLN A 49 -10.25 8.48 -14.64
C GLN A 49 -11.39 8.83 -15.61
N ASP A 50 -12.19 7.85 -16.00
CA ASP A 50 -13.36 8.07 -16.87
C ASP A 50 -14.56 8.69 -16.11
N LEU A 51 -14.46 8.85 -14.78
CA LEU A 51 -15.49 9.54 -14.00
C LEU A 51 -15.40 11.07 -14.19
N PRO A 52 -16.51 11.80 -13.98
CA PRO A 52 -16.51 13.27 -14.06
C PRO A 52 -15.49 13.93 -13.15
N ASP A 53 -14.87 15.04 -13.59
CA ASP A 53 -13.80 15.77 -12.89
C ASP A 53 -14.12 16.13 -11.44
N LYS A 54 -15.38 16.42 -11.13
CA LYS A 54 -15.83 16.67 -9.74
C LYS A 54 -15.51 15.55 -8.75
N HIS A 55 -15.16 14.37 -9.25
CA HIS A 55 -14.76 13.20 -8.45
C HIS A 55 -13.24 12.99 -8.38
N ARG A 56 -12.46 13.77 -9.12
CA ARG A 56 -11.01 13.59 -9.31
C ARG A 56 -10.20 14.72 -8.70
N THR A 57 -10.29 14.92 -7.39
CA THR A 57 -9.39 15.80 -6.64
C THR A 57 -8.10 15.08 -6.27
N ASN A 58 -7.01 15.82 -6.05
CA ASN A 58 -5.73 15.22 -5.62
C ASN A 58 -5.87 14.35 -4.37
N ALA A 59 -6.64 14.80 -3.39
CA ALA A 59 -6.91 14.01 -2.19
C ALA A 59 -7.72 12.74 -2.50
N MET A 60 -8.67 12.80 -3.43
CA MET A 60 -9.45 11.66 -3.85
C MET A 60 -8.60 10.67 -4.65
N ASN A 61 -7.72 11.18 -5.53
CA ASN A 61 -6.79 10.34 -6.29
C ASN A 61 -5.95 9.46 -5.38
N GLY A 62 -5.34 10.04 -4.34
CA GLY A 62 -4.56 9.28 -3.35
C GLY A 62 -5.40 8.18 -2.68
N LYS A 63 -6.56 8.53 -2.14
CA LYS A 63 -7.44 7.58 -1.44
C LYS A 63 -7.94 6.44 -2.34
N ILE A 64 -8.26 6.73 -3.60
CA ILE A 64 -8.69 5.70 -4.55
C ILE A 64 -7.51 4.79 -4.90
N PHE A 65 -6.31 5.36 -5.08
CA PHE A 65 -5.12 4.56 -5.34
C PHE A 65 -4.79 3.62 -4.16
N GLU A 66 -4.79 4.14 -2.93
CA GLU A 66 -4.64 3.31 -1.71
C GLU A 66 -5.68 2.19 -1.68
N ALA A 67 -6.94 2.51 -1.99
CA ALA A 67 -8.02 1.54 -2.02
C ALA A 67 -7.80 0.44 -3.07
N ILE A 68 -7.34 0.80 -4.27
CA ILE A 68 -7.04 -0.16 -5.34
C ILE A 68 -5.93 -1.11 -4.89
N ILE A 69 -4.82 -0.58 -4.37
CA ILE A 69 -3.68 -1.40 -3.94
C ILE A 69 -4.06 -2.29 -2.75
N THR A 70 -4.72 -1.76 -1.74
CA THR A 70 -5.14 -2.56 -0.58
C THR A 70 -6.09 -3.69 -0.99
N THR A 71 -7.04 -3.40 -1.86
CA THR A 71 -7.99 -4.39 -2.38
C THR A 71 -7.27 -5.46 -3.20
N LEU A 72 -6.29 -5.07 -4.01
CA LEU A 72 -5.44 -6.00 -4.74
C LEU A 72 -4.69 -6.95 -3.81
N LEU A 73 -4.04 -6.44 -2.77
CA LEU A 73 -3.31 -7.26 -1.81
C LEU A 73 -4.21 -8.31 -1.16
N LEU A 74 -5.44 -7.92 -0.76
CA LEU A 74 -6.43 -8.87 -0.23
C LEU A 74 -6.81 -9.94 -1.25
N LYS A 75 -6.97 -9.57 -2.52
CA LYS A 75 -7.29 -10.52 -3.60
C LYS A 75 -6.17 -11.52 -3.82
N GLU A 76 -4.94 -11.08 -3.69
CA GLU A 76 -3.76 -11.94 -3.80
C GLU A 76 -3.53 -12.80 -2.56
N GLY A 77 -4.37 -12.69 -1.54
CA GLY A 77 -4.25 -13.43 -0.27
C GLY A 77 -3.12 -12.91 0.62
N ILE A 78 -2.67 -11.68 0.39
CA ILE A 78 -1.69 -11.01 1.25
C ILE A 78 -2.49 -10.34 2.37
N GLU A 79 -2.62 -11.02 3.49
CA GLU A 79 -3.39 -10.56 4.65
C GLU A 79 -2.86 -11.14 5.97
N PRO A 80 -3.07 -10.47 7.10
CA PRO A 80 -3.70 -9.16 7.22
C PRO A 80 -2.83 -8.02 6.65
N ILE A 81 -3.49 -6.95 6.20
CA ILE A 81 -2.83 -5.74 5.73
C ILE A 81 -2.95 -4.69 6.81
N TYR A 82 -1.84 -4.01 7.10
CA TYR A 82 -1.81 -2.90 8.02
C TYR A 82 -1.78 -1.59 7.23
N THR A 83 -2.74 -0.70 7.47
CA THR A 83 -2.82 0.60 6.80
C THR A 83 -2.78 1.73 7.79
N GLN A 84 -2.32 2.91 7.37
CA GLN A 84 -2.17 4.10 8.21
C GLN A 84 -1.40 3.77 9.51
N VAL A 85 -0.23 3.16 9.34
CA VAL A 85 0.53 2.50 10.41
C VAL A 85 1.49 3.47 11.06
N LYS A 86 1.45 3.56 12.38
CA LYS A 86 2.53 4.15 13.19
C LYS A 86 3.35 3.04 13.83
N LEU A 87 4.60 2.95 13.44
CA LEU A 87 5.53 1.97 14.00
C LEU A 87 6.13 2.45 15.32
N GLN A 88 6.44 1.50 16.20
CA GLN A 88 7.11 1.79 17.48
C GLN A 88 8.51 2.36 17.24
N PHE A 89 8.89 3.33 18.06
CA PHE A 89 10.20 3.99 18.05
C PHE A 89 10.54 4.79 16.79
N VAL A 90 9.67 4.80 15.77
CA VAL A 90 9.77 5.70 14.61
C VAL A 90 9.08 7.02 14.96
N PRO A 91 9.57 8.18 14.49
CA PRO A 91 8.86 9.44 14.62
C PRO A 91 7.40 9.33 14.17
N ASN A 92 6.56 10.30 14.52
CA ASN A 92 5.13 10.26 14.23
C ASN A 92 4.83 10.34 12.71
N ILE A 93 5.07 9.22 12.05
CA ILE A 93 4.88 9.01 10.60
C ILE A 93 3.75 8.01 10.42
N ASP A 94 2.82 8.35 9.51
CA ASP A 94 1.75 7.45 9.09
C ASP A 94 2.16 6.78 7.77
N TYR A 95 2.52 5.50 7.84
CA TYR A 95 2.83 4.71 6.65
C TYR A 95 1.55 4.23 5.96
N ASP A 96 1.49 4.35 4.64
CA ASP A 96 0.29 4.02 3.86
C ASP A 96 -0.06 2.53 4.01
N ILE A 97 0.90 1.62 3.77
CA ILE A 97 0.74 0.17 3.96
C ILE A 97 2.01 -0.40 4.58
N VAL A 98 1.84 -1.32 5.54
CA VAL A 98 2.93 -2.12 6.10
C VAL A 98 2.55 -3.60 6.09
N VAL A 99 3.50 -4.43 5.69
CA VAL A 99 3.42 -5.88 5.79
C VAL A 99 4.67 -6.41 6.52
N PHE A 100 4.50 -7.50 7.28
CA PHE A 100 5.59 -8.11 8.03
C PHE A 100 5.87 -9.50 7.45
N PRO A 101 7.04 -9.72 6.83
CA PRO A 101 7.40 -11.03 6.31
C PRO A 101 7.63 -12.03 7.43
N LYS A 102 7.41 -13.31 7.16
CA LYS A 102 7.86 -14.40 8.02
C LYS A 102 9.32 -14.74 7.72
N ASN A 103 10.03 -15.22 8.73
CA ASN A 103 11.34 -15.83 8.53
C ASN A 103 11.19 -17.29 8.02
N TYR A 104 12.32 -17.95 7.75
CA TYR A 104 12.36 -19.34 7.28
C TYR A 104 11.74 -20.37 8.27
N GLU A 105 11.52 -19.98 9.53
CA GLU A 105 10.83 -20.79 10.56
C GLU A 105 9.31 -20.51 10.59
N GLY A 106 8.81 -19.65 9.70
CA GLY A 106 7.41 -19.24 9.70
C GLY A 106 7.04 -18.25 10.80
N VAL A 107 8.04 -17.70 11.51
CA VAL A 107 7.84 -16.68 12.54
C VAL A 107 7.88 -15.29 11.91
N VAL A 108 6.97 -14.41 12.35
CA VAL A 108 6.92 -13.02 11.86
C VAL A 108 8.20 -12.28 12.23
N ASP A 109 8.91 -11.78 11.26
CA ASP A 109 10.08 -10.94 11.46
C ASP A 109 9.68 -9.47 11.59
N VAL A 110 9.44 -9.04 12.79
CA VAL A 110 9.09 -7.65 13.11
C VAL A 110 10.24 -6.66 12.90
N SER A 111 11.46 -7.15 12.73
CA SER A 111 12.64 -6.31 12.49
C SER A 111 12.83 -5.96 11.00
N SER A 112 12.04 -6.57 10.13
CA SER A 112 12.12 -6.41 8.69
C SER A 112 10.77 -6.01 8.05
N PRO A 113 10.08 -4.97 8.55
CA PRO A 113 8.84 -4.55 7.94
C PRO A 113 9.07 -4.12 6.48
N ILE A 114 8.12 -4.43 5.63
CA ILE A 114 8.03 -3.90 4.27
C ILE A 114 7.01 -2.78 4.29
N VAL A 115 7.45 -1.58 3.98
CA VAL A 115 6.61 -0.39 3.93
C VAL A 115 6.38 0.00 2.48
N MET A 116 5.14 0.27 2.12
CA MET A 116 4.75 0.77 0.80
C MET A 116 4.21 2.18 0.95
N SER A 117 4.91 3.16 0.39
CA SER A 117 4.40 4.51 0.21
C SER A 117 3.70 4.62 -1.14
N LEU A 118 2.45 5.04 -1.14
CA LEU A 118 1.61 5.10 -2.33
C LEU A 118 1.47 6.55 -2.80
N LYS A 119 1.96 6.83 -3.99
CA LYS A 119 1.90 8.20 -4.57
C LYS A 119 1.37 8.11 -6.00
N THR A 120 0.30 8.83 -6.31
CA THR A 120 -0.23 8.90 -7.68
C THR A 120 0.68 9.66 -8.63
N SER A 121 1.65 10.42 -8.11
CA SER A 121 2.67 11.14 -8.86
C SER A 121 3.89 11.36 -7.99
N LEU A 122 5.08 11.18 -8.54
CA LEU A 122 6.35 11.34 -7.85
C LEU A 122 6.65 12.82 -7.54
N ARG A 123 6.70 13.68 -8.53
CA ARG A 123 7.01 15.11 -8.38
C ARG A 123 7.85 15.37 -7.11
N GLU A 124 7.38 16.32 -6.27
CA GLU A 124 8.06 16.64 -4.98
C GLU A 124 7.74 15.62 -3.85
N ARG A 125 6.78 14.72 -4.04
CA ARG A 125 6.30 13.81 -2.98
C ARG A 125 7.25 12.67 -2.67
N TYR A 126 8.15 12.32 -3.58
CA TYR A 126 9.17 11.30 -3.30
C TYR A 126 10.12 11.72 -2.18
N LYS A 127 10.35 13.02 -1.98
CA LYS A 127 11.20 13.53 -0.89
C LYS A 127 10.64 13.17 0.48
N GLN A 128 9.31 13.26 0.63
CA GLN A 128 8.65 12.82 1.86
C GLN A 128 8.84 11.32 2.06
N ALA A 129 8.58 10.49 1.05
CA ALA A 129 8.75 9.05 1.15
C ALA A 129 10.21 8.66 1.44
N ASP A 130 11.19 9.39 0.90
CA ASP A 130 12.61 9.19 1.19
C ASP A 130 12.93 9.45 2.67
N LEU A 131 12.47 10.59 3.21
CA LEU A 131 12.64 10.91 4.63
C LEU A 131 11.96 9.91 5.55
N GLU A 132 10.76 9.46 5.21
CA GLU A 132 10.02 8.42 5.92
C GLU A 132 10.79 7.09 5.90
N GLY A 133 11.37 6.73 4.76
CA GLY A 133 12.20 5.53 4.62
C GLY A 133 13.52 5.62 5.39
N ILE A 134 14.17 6.78 5.42
CA ILE A 134 15.37 7.01 6.25
C ILE A 134 15.02 6.83 7.73
N ALA A 135 13.96 7.48 8.21
CA ALA A 135 13.52 7.36 9.59
C ALA A 135 13.15 5.92 9.98
N LEU A 136 12.51 5.18 9.06
CA LEU A 136 12.23 3.76 9.23
C LEU A 136 13.50 2.95 9.44
N LYS A 137 14.50 3.11 8.56
CA LYS A 137 15.75 2.34 8.58
C LYS A 137 16.66 2.69 9.75
N GLU A 138 16.51 3.85 10.36
CA GLU A 138 17.22 4.19 11.59
C GLU A 138 16.81 3.25 12.75
N VAL A 139 15.55 2.84 12.79
CA VAL A 139 15.00 1.95 13.82
C VAL A 139 15.02 0.49 13.36
N TYR A 140 14.48 0.23 12.18
CA TYR A 140 14.35 -1.11 11.60
C TYR A 140 15.40 -1.29 10.50
N LYS A 141 16.60 -1.70 10.86
CA LYS A 141 17.77 -1.77 9.95
C LYS A 141 17.58 -2.67 8.73
N ARG A 142 16.66 -3.64 8.79
CA ARG A 142 16.34 -4.57 7.71
C ARG A 142 15.02 -4.25 7.03
N ALA A 143 14.38 -3.14 7.38
CA ALA A 143 13.15 -2.72 6.73
C ALA A 143 13.38 -2.42 5.24
N LEU A 144 12.37 -2.74 4.44
CA LEU A 144 12.31 -2.36 3.03
C LEU A 144 11.27 -1.26 2.84
N SER A 145 11.65 -0.23 2.09
CA SER A 145 10.79 0.90 1.77
C SER A 145 10.54 0.95 0.26
N TYR A 146 9.32 0.71 -0.13
CA TYR A 146 8.87 0.71 -1.52
C TYR A 146 8.03 1.93 -1.81
N LEU A 147 8.32 2.58 -2.92
CA LEU A 147 7.53 3.68 -3.47
C LEU A 147 6.77 3.19 -4.69
N ILE A 148 5.46 3.07 -4.55
CA ILE A 148 4.56 2.61 -5.61
C ILE A 148 3.83 3.81 -6.21
N THR A 149 3.90 3.96 -7.51
CA THR A 149 3.35 5.13 -8.21
C THR A 149 2.54 4.74 -9.46
N LEU A 150 1.89 5.75 -10.04
CA LEU A 150 1.21 5.67 -11.33
C LEU A 150 1.88 6.57 -12.38
N ASP A 151 3.05 7.14 -12.06
CA ASP A 151 3.79 7.99 -12.99
C ASP A 151 4.34 7.23 -14.19
N GLU A 152 4.63 7.97 -15.25
CA GLU A 152 5.18 7.43 -16.49
C GLU A 152 6.61 6.89 -16.30
N VAL A 153 7.03 6.02 -17.22
CA VAL A 153 8.36 5.39 -17.21
C VAL A 153 9.49 6.43 -17.19
N SER A 154 9.33 7.53 -17.92
CA SER A 154 10.32 8.63 -17.97
C SER A 154 10.60 9.29 -16.61
N GLU A 155 9.59 9.41 -15.75
CA GLU A 155 9.76 9.94 -14.39
C GLU A 155 10.40 8.90 -13.47
N LEU A 156 10.09 7.63 -13.65
CA LEU A 156 10.73 6.52 -12.94
C LEU A 156 12.22 6.41 -13.27
N GLU A 157 12.62 6.55 -14.52
CA GLU A 157 14.03 6.53 -14.93
C GLU A 157 14.83 7.67 -14.27
N LYS A 158 14.27 8.88 -14.23
CA LYS A 158 14.88 10.01 -13.50
C LYS A 158 15.02 9.72 -12.01
N PHE A 159 14.05 9.03 -11.43
CA PHE A 159 14.07 8.63 -10.04
C PHE A 159 15.13 7.56 -9.78
N LYS A 160 15.18 6.50 -10.58
CA LYS A 160 16.19 5.43 -10.50
C LYS A 160 17.60 6.01 -10.52
N LYS A 161 17.85 6.97 -11.41
CA LYS A 161 19.14 7.67 -11.46
C LYS A 161 19.51 8.36 -10.14
N LYS A 162 18.55 9.04 -9.50
CA LYS A 162 18.77 9.67 -8.17
C LYS A 162 19.07 8.65 -7.07
N VAL A 163 18.49 7.46 -7.14
CA VAL A 163 18.82 6.37 -6.20
C VAL A 163 20.25 5.88 -6.44
N GLU A 164 20.66 5.69 -7.69
CA GLU A 164 22.04 5.30 -8.08
C GLU A 164 23.06 6.35 -7.65
N GLU A 165 22.76 7.64 -7.81
CA GLU A 165 23.58 8.77 -7.39
C GLU A 165 23.59 8.99 -5.86
N LYS A 166 22.82 8.20 -5.10
CA LYS A 166 22.64 8.28 -3.64
C LYS A 166 22.03 9.60 -3.12
N ASP A 167 21.35 10.31 -3.99
CA ASP A 167 20.52 11.45 -3.62
C ASP A 167 19.26 11.01 -2.84
N ILE A 168 18.83 9.77 -3.07
CA ILE A 168 17.72 9.10 -2.40
C ILE A 168 18.27 7.89 -1.66
N ARG A 169 18.00 7.78 -0.35
CA ARG A 169 18.58 6.75 0.53
C ARG A 169 17.54 5.94 1.30
N GLY A 170 16.36 6.52 1.50
CA GLY A 170 15.28 5.88 2.27
C GLY A 170 14.49 4.87 1.45
N ILE A 171 14.46 4.99 0.12
CA ILE A 171 13.66 4.16 -0.77
C ILE A 171 14.56 3.09 -1.41
N ASP A 172 14.17 1.82 -1.28
CA ASP A 172 14.88 0.69 -1.88
C ASP A 172 14.41 0.42 -3.31
N ILE A 173 13.10 0.51 -3.54
CA ILE A 173 12.49 0.23 -4.84
C ILE A 173 11.42 1.28 -5.15
N CYS A 174 11.40 1.75 -6.40
CA CYS A 174 10.33 2.57 -6.93
C CYS A 174 9.76 1.90 -8.19
N LEU A 175 8.45 1.62 -8.19
CA LEU A 175 7.77 0.92 -9.25
C LEU A 175 6.49 1.64 -9.69
N ASN A 176 6.17 1.48 -11.00
CA ASN A 176 4.83 1.79 -11.47
C ASN A 176 3.88 0.62 -11.18
N ALA A 177 2.76 0.90 -10.51
CA ALA A 177 1.76 -0.12 -10.15
C ALA A 177 1.08 -0.79 -11.37
N THR A 178 1.32 -0.29 -12.59
CA THR A 178 0.79 -0.86 -13.83
C THR A 178 1.85 -1.58 -14.67
N SER A 179 3.06 -1.82 -14.11
CA SER A 179 4.18 -2.50 -14.78
C SER A 179 4.25 -3.99 -14.41
N GLU A 180 4.94 -4.78 -15.22
CA GLU A 180 5.22 -6.19 -14.94
C GLU A 180 6.11 -6.37 -13.71
N GLU A 181 7.03 -5.44 -13.44
CA GLU A 181 7.87 -5.44 -12.23
C GLU A 181 7.01 -5.36 -10.96
N PHE A 182 5.84 -4.72 -11.03
CA PHE A 182 4.88 -4.72 -9.92
C PHE A 182 4.22 -6.08 -9.72
N ASP A 183 3.92 -6.82 -10.81
CA ASP A 183 3.41 -8.19 -10.73
C ASP A 183 4.43 -9.10 -10.01
N GLU A 184 5.73 -8.97 -10.35
CA GLU A 184 6.82 -9.70 -9.70
C GLU A 184 6.95 -9.32 -8.22
N LEU A 185 6.83 -8.03 -7.87
CA LEU A 185 6.84 -7.58 -6.49
C LEU A 185 5.73 -8.24 -5.67
N ILE A 186 4.49 -8.21 -6.18
CA ILE A 186 3.33 -8.81 -5.48
C ILE A 186 3.53 -10.31 -5.31
N LYS A 187 4.04 -10.99 -6.34
CA LYS A 187 4.38 -12.41 -6.26
C LYS A 187 5.44 -12.69 -5.20
N ASN A 188 6.51 -11.91 -5.16
CA ASN A 188 7.58 -12.07 -4.17
C ASN A 188 7.07 -11.86 -2.74
N ILE A 189 6.20 -10.87 -2.51
CA ILE A 189 5.57 -10.65 -1.21
C ILE A 189 4.72 -11.86 -0.83
N LYS A 190 3.93 -12.38 -1.76
CA LYS A 190 3.06 -13.54 -1.54
C LYS A 190 3.86 -14.81 -1.25
N ASP A 191 4.92 -15.07 -2.01
CA ASP A 191 5.76 -16.27 -1.88
C ASP A 191 6.56 -16.28 -0.56
N ASN A 192 6.84 -15.11 0.03
CA ASN A 192 7.45 -14.97 1.34
C ASN A 192 6.46 -15.12 2.52
N ASP A 193 5.26 -15.60 2.23
CA ASP A 193 4.22 -15.92 3.20
C ASP A 193 4.01 -14.79 4.24
N VAL A 194 3.65 -13.63 3.71
CA VAL A 194 3.42 -12.44 4.51
C VAL A 194 2.05 -12.59 5.15
N SER A 195 1.97 -12.76 6.43
CA SER A 195 0.87 -12.34 7.30
C SER A 195 0.68 -13.20 8.56
N VAL A 196 1.22 -12.69 9.62
CA VAL A 196 0.74 -13.00 10.98
C VAL A 196 0.64 -11.66 11.67
N PRO A 197 -0.34 -11.42 12.54
CA PRO A 197 -0.44 -10.17 13.27
C PRO A 197 0.92 -9.81 13.88
N PRO A 198 1.44 -8.60 13.70
CA PRO A 198 2.67 -8.21 14.35
C PRO A 198 2.47 -8.32 15.86
N PRO A 199 3.51 -8.67 16.60
CA PRO A 199 3.47 -8.46 18.03
C PRO A 199 3.09 -7.00 18.30
N ILE A 200 2.20 -6.78 19.25
CA ILE A 200 1.75 -5.44 19.69
C ILE A 200 2.92 -4.46 19.89
N ARG A 201 4.13 -4.99 20.11
CA ARG A 201 5.36 -4.24 20.31
C ARG A 201 5.92 -3.55 19.05
N ALA A 202 5.53 -3.95 17.86
CA ALA A 202 6.06 -3.37 16.61
C ALA A 202 5.17 -2.27 16.04
N VAL A 203 3.87 -2.30 16.33
CA VAL A 203 2.88 -1.35 15.81
C VAL A 203 2.28 -0.57 16.97
N ARG A 204 2.32 0.75 16.89
CA ARG A 204 1.68 1.65 17.85
C ARG A 204 0.22 1.90 17.51
N GLU A 205 -0.05 2.19 16.27
CA GLU A 205 -1.39 2.40 15.72
C GLU A 205 -1.47 1.79 14.33
N ALA A 206 -2.55 1.12 13.99
CA ALA A 206 -2.82 0.66 12.63
C ALA A 206 -4.30 0.31 12.46
N LYS A 207 -4.75 0.29 11.21
CA LYS A 207 -5.98 -0.38 10.80
C LYS A 207 -5.59 -1.70 10.18
N ILE A 208 -6.11 -2.79 10.71
CA ILE A 208 -5.91 -4.14 10.19
C ILE A 208 -7.05 -4.45 9.23
N ILE A 209 -6.71 -4.98 8.08
CA ILE A 209 -7.64 -5.34 7.03
C ILE A 209 -7.41 -6.79 6.65
N SER A 210 -8.46 -7.60 6.75
CA SER A 210 -8.46 -9.01 6.36
C SER A 210 -9.79 -9.38 5.71
N ASN A 211 -9.83 -10.53 5.07
CA ASN A 211 -11.08 -11.06 4.50
C ASN A 211 -12.12 -11.43 5.57
N ASP A 212 -11.68 -11.69 6.80
CA ASP A 212 -12.55 -12.07 7.93
C ASP A 212 -13.15 -10.85 8.67
N GLY A 213 -12.66 -9.67 8.39
CA GLY A 213 -13.17 -8.45 8.99
C GLY A 213 -12.09 -7.42 9.28
N LYS A 214 -12.50 -6.38 10.01
CA LYS A 214 -11.65 -5.26 10.38
C LYS A 214 -11.41 -5.26 11.88
N ASP A 215 -10.15 -5.16 12.25
CA ASP A 215 -9.72 -4.85 13.60
C ASP A 215 -8.93 -3.53 13.61
N ASP A 216 -9.06 -2.75 14.67
CA ASP A 216 -8.24 -1.57 14.90
C ASP A 216 -7.28 -1.87 16.06
N ILE A 217 -5.99 -1.56 15.89
CA ILE A 217 -5.03 -1.57 16.99
C ILE A 217 -4.83 -0.13 17.42
N GLU A 218 -5.32 0.20 18.59
CA GLU A 218 -4.98 1.41 19.31
C GLU A 218 -4.22 0.97 20.57
N ASN A 219 -2.92 1.23 20.63
CA ASN A 219 -2.14 1.03 21.84
C ASN A 219 -2.09 2.36 22.57
N GLU A 220 -2.84 2.48 23.65
CA GLU A 220 -2.60 3.52 24.66
C GLU A 220 -1.21 3.29 25.28
N ILE A 221 -0.37 4.32 25.21
CA ILE A 221 0.93 4.38 25.91
C ILE A 221 0.70 4.89 27.33
#